data_c275f8340dd430c5df572bb84f5055af
#
_entry.id   c275f8340dd430c5df572bb84f5055af
#
_cell.length_a   1.000
_cell.length_b   1.000
_cell.length_c   1.000
_cell.angle_alpha   90.00
_cell.angle_beta   90.00
_cell.angle_gamma   90.00
#
_symmetry.space_group_name_H-M   'P 1'
#
loop_
_entity.id
_entity.type
_entity.pdbx_description
1 polymer ?
#
loop_
_entity_poly.entity_id
_entity_poly.type
_entity_poly.pdbx_seq_one_letter_code
_entity_poly.pdbx_strand_id
1 'polypeptide(L)'
;RGEVALPPDPARGHAEDYLRMVSGDEPEARDIRAIEQYLVLTLDHGFSASTFAARTIASTGADMVAALVGAVGAFSGPLHGGAPSRALEALDQIGSADRARPWVREQVAAGRRVMGFGHPVYRTHDPRSELLKAIARDRGGDLADLAVQVEQEVEAALAELKPDRPLYANVEFYAGVVMEQAGVPRSMFTPTFCVARAVGWVANVLEQARDPKIIRPTARYVGPPAPRPVPVR
;
A
#
# COMPACT_ATOMS: atom_id res chain seq x y z
N ARG A 1 14.17 -15.46 -8.65
CA ARG A 1 14.23 -16.43 -9.78
C ARG A 1 15.64 -17.01 -9.99
N GLY A 2 16.70 -16.38 -9.46
CA GLY A 2 18.08 -16.83 -9.69
C GLY A 2 18.63 -16.47 -11.08
N GLU A 3 17.92 -15.66 -11.83
CA GLU A 3 18.32 -15.17 -13.15
C GLU A 3 19.16 -13.90 -13.03
N VAL A 4 19.93 -13.60 -14.08
CA VAL A 4 20.67 -12.34 -14.16
C VAL A 4 19.68 -11.18 -14.31
N ALA A 5 19.77 -10.18 -13.44
CA ALA A 5 18.92 -8.99 -13.52
C ALA A 5 19.11 -8.28 -14.87
N LEU A 6 18.01 -7.99 -15.55
CA LEU A 6 18.05 -7.18 -16.76
C LEU A 6 18.44 -5.73 -16.41
N PRO A 7 19.38 -5.12 -17.15
CA PRO A 7 19.72 -3.71 -16.95
C PRO A 7 18.53 -2.82 -17.39
N PRO A 8 18.36 -1.64 -16.78
CA PRO A 8 17.37 -0.67 -17.24
C PRO A 8 17.68 -0.18 -18.66
N ASP A 9 16.63 0.02 -19.45
CA ASP A 9 16.70 0.54 -20.80
C ASP A 9 16.14 1.98 -20.86
N PRO A 10 16.99 3.01 -20.99
CA PRO A 10 16.57 4.40 -20.98
C PRO A 10 15.75 4.82 -22.23
N ALA A 11 15.67 3.97 -23.25
CA ALA A 11 14.84 4.23 -24.42
C ALA A 11 13.36 3.88 -24.21
N ARG A 12 13.04 3.17 -23.14
CA ARG A 12 11.67 2.72 -22.81
C ARG A 12 10.96 3.65 -21.81
N GLY A 13 9.63 3.60 -21.80
CA GLY A 13 8.83 4.20 -20.75
C GLY A 13 9.04 3.52 -19.42
N HIS A 14 8.86 4.26 -18.30
CA HIS A 14 9.16 3.76 -16.96
C HIS A 14 8.38 2.47 -16.58
N ALA A 15 7.08 2.43 -16.85
CA ALA A 15 6.27 1.25 -16.55
C ALA A 15 6.59 0.07 -17.47
N GLU A 16 6.88 0.33 -18.74
CA GLU A 16 7.31 -0.67 -19.72
C GLU A 16 8.59 -1.35 -19.28
N ASP A 17 9.63 -0.55 -19.00
CA ASP A 17 10.93 -1.08 -18.61
C ASP A 17 10.86 -1.80 -17.24
N TYR A 18 10.06 -1.25 -16.32
CA TYR A 18 9.81 -1.91 -15.02
C TYR A 18 9.20 -3.30 -15.20
N LEU A 19 8.14 -3.43 -15.99
CA LEU A 19 7.50 -4.73 -16.26
C LEU A 19 8.45 -5.70 -16.94
N ARG A 20 9.22 -5.25 -17.95
CA ARG A 20 10.23 -6.05 -18.63
C ARG A 20 11.28 -6.59 -17.63
N MET A 21 11.80 -5.74 -16.74
CA MET A 21 12.77 -6.16 -15.72
C MET A 21 12.17 -7.15 -14.71
N VAL A 22 10.89 -7.03 -14.38
CA VAL A 22 10.20 -7.88 -13.42
C VAL A 22 9.81 -9.23 -14.01
N SER A 23 9.32 -9.27 -15.25
CA SER A 23 8.87 -10.51 -15.92
C SER A 23 10.01 -11.23 -16.64
N GLY A 24 10.94 -10.50 -17.22
CA GLY A 24 11.93 -11.01 -18.17
C GLY A 24 11.43 -11.02 -19.62
N ASP A 25 10.16 -10.68 -19.85
CA ASP A 25 9.48 -10.71 -21.15
C ASP A 25 9.07 -9.31 -21.60
N GLU A 26 8.76 -9.15 -22.90
CA GLU A 26 8.19 -7.92 -23.43
C GLU A 26 6.74 -7.76 -22.95
N PRO A 27 6.40 -6.66 -22.23
CA PRO A 27 5.08 -6.46 -21.69
C PRO A 27 4.09 -6.03 -22.77
N GLU A 28 2.82 -6.42 -22.62
CA GLU A 28 1.75 -5.96 -23.49
C GLU A 28 1.38 -4.50 -23.20
N ALA A 29 0.95 -3.75 -24.22
CA ALA A 29 0.57 -2.34 -24.08
C ALA A 29 -0.50 -2.09 -23.01
N ARG A 30 -1.45 -3.03 -22.85
CA ARG A 30 -2.48 -2.96 -21.78
C ARG A 30 -1.90 -3.12 -20.37
N ASP A 31 -0.84 -3.92 -20.20
CA ASP A 31 -0.18 -4.12 -18.92
C ASP A 31 0.65 -2.91 -18.56
N ILE A 32 1.38 -2.36 -19.52
CA ILE A 32 2.12 -1.09 -19.38
C ILE A 32 1.17 0.00 -18.90
N ARG A 33 0.03 0.19 -19.58
CA ARG A 33 -0.94 1.22 -19.22
C ARG A 33 -1.53 1.02 -17.82
N ALA A 34 -1.87 -0.21 -17.44
CA ALA A 34 -2.42 -0.52 -16.11
C ALA A 34 -1.42 -0.23 -14.99
N ILE A 35 -0.16 -0.63 -15.17
CA ILE A 35 0.90 -0.35 -14.19
C ILE A 35 1.25 1.14 -14.16
N GLU A 36 1.29 1.83 -15.29
CA GLU A 36 1.49 3.28 -15.34
C GLU A 36 0.41 4.04 -14.53
N GLN A 37 -0.86 3.68 -14.71
CA GLN A 37 -1.97 4.24 -13.96
C GLN A 37 -1.86 3.90 -12.45
N TYR A 38 -1.51 2.66 -12.10
CA TYR A 38 -1.26 2.27 -10.73
C TYR A 38 -0.13 3.10 -10.08
N LEU A 39 1.00 3.26 -10.76
CA LEU A 39 2.14 4.04 -10.26
C LEU A 39 1.73 5.49 -10.00
N VAL A 40 0.97 6.12 -10.91
CA VAL A 40 0.47 7.48 -10.76
C VAL A 40 -0.51 7.60 -9.59
N LEU A 41 -1.46 6.68 -9.44
CA LEU A 41 -2.46 6.69 -8.38
C LEU A 41 -1.88 6.53 -6.97
N THR A 42 -0.69 5.92 -6.87
CA THR A 42 -0.08 5.58 -5.57
C THR A 42 1.20 6.34 -5.27
N LEU A 43 1.62 7.28 -6.15
CA LEU A 43 2.89 7.99 -6.03
C LEU A 43 3.03 8.84 -4.75
N ASP A 44 1.93 9.39 -4.24
CA ASP A 44 1.92 10.14 -2.98
C ASP A 44 0.61 9.90 -2.20
N HIS A 45 0.66 10.09 -0.89
CA HIS A 45 -0.50 10.04 -0.01
C HIS A 45 -0.26 10.88 1.26
N GLY A 46 0.23 12.09 1.09
CA GLY A 46 0.48 13.03 2.18
C GLY A 46 1.36 12.44 3.27
N PHE A 47 1.01 12.66 4.54
CA PHE A 47 1.77 12.21 5.71
C PHE A 47 1.53 10.74 6.06
N SER A 48 1.77 9.85 5.11
CA SER A 48 1.84 8.40 5.40
C SER A 48 3.00 8.10 6.35
N ALA A 49 2.99 6.94 7.01
CA ALA A 49 4.03 6.56 7.96
C ALA A 49 5.45 6.65 7.36
N SER A 50 5.64 6.19 6.13
CA SER A 50 6.92 6.26 5.43
C SER A 50 7.30 7.68 5.02
N THR A 51 6.35 8.48 4.55
CA THR A 51 6.57 9.90 4.23
C THR A 51 6.93 10.69 5.48
N PHE A 52 6.25 10.42 6.61
CA PHE A 52 6.60 11.05 7.88
C PHE A 52 8.02 10.67 8.34
N ALA A 53 8.41 9.40 8.21
CA ALA A 53 9.77 8.96 8.50
C ALA A 53 10.82 9.69 7.63
N ALA A 54 10.58 9.77 6.30
CA ALA A 54 11.44 10.49 5.39
C ALA A 54 11.59 11.97 5.77
N ARG A 55 10.47 12.66 6.03
CA ARG A 55 10.47 14.08 6.44
C ARG A 55 11.17 14.29 7.79
N THR A 56 10.97 13.39 8.75
CA THR A 56 11.65 13.45 10.05
C THR A 56 13.16 13.39 9.88
N ILE A 57 13.67 12.45 9.06
CA ILE A 57 15.10 12.31 8.78
C ILE A 57 15.61 13.54 8.03
N ALA A 58 14.92 13.98 6.96
CA ALA A 58 15.31 15.17 6.21
C ALA A 58 15.37 16.44 7.08
N SER A 59 14.47 16.57 8.08
CA SER A 59 14.44 17.73 8.99
C SER A 59 15.68 17.86 9.87
N THR A 60 16.49 16.80 10.00
CA THR A 60 17.77 16.81 10.73
C THR A 60 18.95 17.31 9.89
N GLY A 61 18.73 17.63 8.60
CA GLY A 61 19.78 17.96 7.64
C GLY A 61 20.46 16.75 7.01
N ALA A 62 19.92 15.53 7.23
CA ALA A 62 20.41 14.33 6.56
C ALA A 62 20.09 14.37 5.05
N ASP A 63 20.91 13.68 4.27
CA ASP A 63 20.76 13.65 2.81
C ASP A 63 19.53 12.87 2.32
N MET A 64 19.25 13.02 1.02
CA MET A 64 18.12 12.37 0.36
C MET A 64 18.16 10.85 0.50
N VAL A 65 19.33 10.24 0.37
CA VAL A 65 19.48 8.77 0.42
C VAL A 65 19.13 8.25 1.82
N ALA A 66 19.64 8.90 2.88
CA ALA A 66 19.32 8.55 4.25
C ALA A 66 17.82 8.65 4.53
N ALA A 67 17.15 9.71 4.02
CA ALA A 67 15.71 9.89 4.16
C ALA A 67 14.92 8.78 3.44
N LEU A 68 15.30 8.41 2.22
CA LEU A 68 14.67 7.34 1.46
C LEU A 68 14.88 5.96 2.08
N VAL A 69 16.08 5.67 2.61
CA VAL A 69 16.35 4.42 3.35
C VAL A 69 15.42 4.30 4.56
N GLY A 70 15.25 5.37 5.33
CA GLY A 70 14.32 5.39 6.46
C GLY A 70 12.86 5.22 6.02
N ALA A 71 12.47 5.82 4.89
CA ALA A 71 11.14 5.64 4.30
C ALA A 71 10.90 4.18 3.90
N VAL A 72 11.86 3.53 3.24
CA VAL A 72 11.80 2.10 2.86
C VAL A 72 11.67 1.22 4.11
N GLY A 73 12.42 1.52 5.17
CA GLY A 73 12.30 0.82 6.45
C GLY A 73 10.87 0.86 7.03
N ALA A 74 10.27 2.05 7.08
CA ALA A 74 8.88 2.20 7.53
C ALA A 74 7.87 1.55 6.56
N PHE A 75 8.17 1.60 5.25
CA PHE A 75 7.31 1.07 4.20
C PHE A 75 7.29 -0.47 4.17
N SER A 76 8.39 -1.13 4.53
CA SER A 76 8.50 -2.59 4.54
C SER A 76 7.57 -3.28 5.55
N GLY A 77 6.98 -2.51 6.47
CA GLY A 77 6.09 -3.03 7.49
C GLY A 77 4.79 -3.64 6.91
N PRO A 78 4.29 -4.74 7.49
CA PRO A 78 3.12 -5.47 6.99
C PRO A 78 1.80 -4.67 7.10
N LEU A 79 1.78 -3.57 7.84
CA LEU A 79 0.63 -2.67 7.96
C LEU A 79 0.72 -1.48 6.99
N HIS A 80 1.74 -1.44 6.14
CA HIS A 80 1.97 -0.36 5.18
C HIS A 80 2.19 -0.94 3.77
N GLY A 81 3.41 -1.07 3.27
CA GLY A 81 3.67 -1.52 1.90
C GLY A 81 3.28 -2.98 1.59
N GLY A 82 3.14 -3.83 2.60
CA GLY A 82 2.70 -5.22 2.45
C GLY A 82 1.19 -5.42 2.31
N ALA A 83 0.40 -4.37 2.34
CA ALA A 83 -1.06 -4.47 2.39
C ALA A 83 -1.71 -4.98 1.07
N PRO A 84 -1.25 -4.66 -0.16
CA PRO A 84 -1.81 -5.23 -1.38
C PRO A 84 -1.71 -6.76 -1.47
N SER A 85 -0.58 -7.35 -1.07
CA SER A 85 -0.44 -8.81 -1.04
C SER A 85 -1.44 -9.46 -0.08
N ARG A 86 -1.64 -8.86 1.09
CA ARG A 86 -2.61 -9.35 2.09
C ARG A 86 -4.06 -9.22 1.64
N ALA A 87 -4.40 -8.16 0.90
CA ALA A 87 -5.74 -8.01 0.35
C ALA A 87 -6.04 -9.10 -0.69
N LEU A 88 -5.08 -9.43 -1.54
CA LEU A 88 -5.21 -10.51 -2.50
C LEU A 88 -5.23 -11.90 -1.83
N GLU A 89 -4.43 -12.13 -0.79
CA GLU A 89 -4.50 -13.34 0.05
C GLU A 89 -5.89 -13.51 0.69
N ALA A 90 -6.51 -12.42 1.13
CA ALA A 90 -7.87 -12.47 1.66
C ALA A 90 -8.88 -12.87 0.57
N LEU A 91 -8.73 -12.36 -0.66
CA LEU A 91 -9.55 -12.74 -1.81
C LEU A 91 -9.38 -14.24 -2.14
N ASP A 92 -8.15 -14.76 -2.11
CA ASP A 92 -7.88 -16.20 -2.30
C ASP A 92 -8.52 -17.07 -1.22
N GLN A 93 -8.45 -16.64 0.05
CA GLN A 93 -9.09 -17.38 1.17
C GLN A 93 -10.60 -17.40 1.05
N ILE A 94 -11.21 -16.33 0.60
CA ILE A 94 -12.65 -16.24 0.34
C ILE A 94 -13.01 -17.17 -0.83
N GLY A 95 -12.35 -17.03 -1.97
CA GLY A 95 -12.42 -17.92 -3.13
C GLY A 95 -13.74 -17.87 -3.92
N SER A 96 -14.85 -17.42 -3.31
CA SER A 96 -16.16 -17.25 -3.98
C SER A 96 -17.04 -16.26 -3.20
N ALA A 97 -17.95 -15.59 -3.91
CA ALA A 97 -18.77 -14.52 -3.32
C ALA A 97 -19.66 -15.00 -2.15
N ASP A 98 -20.21 -16.20 -2.23
CA ASP A 98 -21.05 -16.80 -1.19
C ASP A 98 -20.30 -17.08 0.11
N ARG A 99 -18.98 -17.24 0.06
CA ARG A 99 -18.12 -17.43 1.23
C ARG A 99 -17.66 -16.13 1.87
N ALA A 100 -17.85 -14.98 1.22
CA ALA A 100 -17.36 -13.70 1.70
C ALA A 100 -17.96 -13.30 3.05
N ARG A 101 -19.30 -13.34 3.20
CA ARG A 101 -19.97 -12.98 4.46
C ARG A 101 -19.59 -13.87 5.63
N PRO A 102 -19.60 -15.22 5.54
CA PRO A 102 -19.13 -16.10 6.61
C PRO A 102 -17.67 -15.80 7.01
N TRP A 103 -16.78 -15.61 6.03
CA TRP A 103 -15.38 -15.29 6.25
C TRP A 103 -15.22 -13.96 7.02
N VAL A 104 -15.93 -12.90 6.60
CA VAL A 104 -15.89 -11.58 7.27
C VAL A 104 -16.35 -11.70 8.73
N ARG A 105 -17.43 -12.42 8.98
CA ARG A 105 -17.93 -12.63 10.36
C ARG A 105 -16.90 -13.33 11.24
N GLU A 106 -16.21 -14.33 10.71
CA GLU A 106 -15.11 -15.02 11.43
C GLU A 106 -13.95 -14.05 11.72
N GLN A 107 -13.48 -13.24 10.73
CA GLN A 107 -12.40 -12.29 10.96
C GLN A 107 -12.77 -11.28 12.05
N VAL A 108 -13.98 -10.71 11.98
CA VAL A 108 -14.45 -9.71 12.94
C VAL A 108 -14.61 -10.31 14.34
N ALA A 109 -15.19 -11.50 14.46
CA ALA A 109 -15.34 -12.20 15.73
C ALA A 109 -13.99 -12.53 16.40
N ALA A 110 -12.98 -12.83 15.59
CA ALA A 110 -11.61 -13.07 16.03
C ALA A 110 -10.79 -11.77 16.29
N GLY A 111 -11.39 -10.59 16.15
CA GLY A 111 -10.72 -9.31 16.32
C GLY A 111 -9.69 -8.99 15.19
N ARG A 112 -9.70 -9.76 14.09
CA ARG A 112 -8.80 -9.57 12.98
C ARG A 112 -9.32 -8.47 12.03
N ARG A 113 -8.40 -7.81 11.33
CA ARG A 113 -8.74 -6.82 10.29
C ARG A 113 -9.10 -7.53 8.99
N VAL A 114 -10.11 -7.01 8.30
CA VAL A 114 -10.40 -7.37 6.90
C VAL A 114 -9.49 -6.51 6.02
N MET A 115 -8.43 -7.12 5.51
CA MET A 115 -7.44 -6.41 4.70
C MET A 115 -8.05 -5.99 3.37
N GLY A 116 -7.64 -4.80 2.88
CA GLY A 116 -8.23 -4.20 1.68
C GLY A 116 -9.50 -3.38 1.95
N PHE A 117 -10.00 -3.31 3.21
CA PHE A 117 -11.22 -2.58 3.56
C PHE A 117 -11.00 -1.58 4.71
N GLY A 118 -11.56 -0.38 4.52
CA GLY A 118 -11.43 0.73 5.46
C GLY A 118 -10.17 1.56 5.26
N HIS A 119 -10.26 2.84 5.64
CA HIS A 119 -9.19 3.81 5.48
C HIS A 119 -9.16 4.80 6.66
N PRO A 120 -7.97 5.24 7.12
CA PRO A 120 -7.88 6.23 8.20
C PRO A 120 -8.32 7.64 7.77
N VAL A 121 -8.16 8.00 6.50
CA VAL A 121 -8.47 9.33 5.94
C VAL A 121 -9.85 9.34 5.28
N TYR A 122 -10.09 8.45 4.32
CA TYR A 122 -11.37 8.41 3.60
C TYR A 122 -12.48 7.84 4.47
N ARG A 123 -13.62 8.55 4.49
CA ARG A 123 -14.87 8.15 5.19
C ARG A 123 -15.91 7.61 4.22
N THR A 124 -15.64 7.73 2.92
CA THR A 124 -16.43 7.25 1.80
C THR A 124 -15.56 6.30 0.96
N HIS A 125 -16.00 5.95 -0.25
CA HIS A 125 -15.18 5.17 -1.18
C HIS A 125 -13.84 5.85 -1.45
N ASP A 126 -12.77 5.06 -1.52
CA ASP A 126 -11.43 5.52 -1.88
C ASP A 126 -11.39 5.78 -3.41
N PRO A 127 -11.20 7.02 -3.86
CA PRO A 127 -11.23 7.34 -5.30
C PRO A 127 -10.18 6.58 -6.10
N ARG A 128 -9.07 6.19 -5.47
CA ARG A 128 -8.03 5.38 -6.09
C ARG A 128 -8.50 3.93 -6.30
N SER A 129 -9.22 3.39 -5.32
CA SER A 129 -9.84 2.06 -5.41
C SER A 129 -10.85 2.00 -6.55
N GLU A 130 -11.70 3.02 -6.70
CA GLU A 130 -12.67 3.09 -7.79
C GLU A 130 -12.01 3.11 -9.17
N LEU A 131 -10.92 3.87 -9.33
CA LEU A 131 -10.18 3.90 -10.59
C LEU A 131 -9.49 2.56 -10.88
N LEU A 132 -8.86 1.93 -9.89
CA LEU A 132 -8.25 0.60 -10.06
C LEU A 132 -9.28 -0.49 -10.32
N LYS A 133 -10.47 -0.40 -9.71
CA LYS A 133 -11.63 -1.26 -10.03
C LYS A 133 -12.04 -1.15 -11.48
N ALA A 134 -12.12 0.09 -12.00
CA ALA A 134 -12.44 0.32 -13.41
C ALA A 134 -11.39 -0.30 -14.34
N ILE A 135 -10.10 -0.14 -14.02
CA ILE A 135 -8.99 -0.76 -14.76
C ILE A 135 -9.09 -2.29 -14.71
N ALA A 136 -9.31 -2.87 -13.53
CA ALA A 136 -9.44 -4.33 -13.36
C ALA A 136 -10.61 -4.89 -14.19
N ARG A 137 -11.76 -4.20 -14.20
CA ARG A 137 -12.94 -4.58 -14.98
C ARG A 137 -12.75 -4.45 -16.49
N ASP A 138 -12.08 -3.39 -16.95
CA ASP A 138 -11.77 -3.19 -18.38
C ASP A 138 -10.85 -4.31 -18.90
N ARG A 139 -9.94 -4.79 -18.06
CA ARG A 139 -9.09 -5.94 -18.35
C ARG A 139 -9.85 -7.26 -18.35
N GLY A 140 -10.92 -7.37 -17.54
CA GLY A 140 -11.77 -8.54 -17.44
C GLY A 140 -11.13 -9.76 -16.79
N GLY A 141 -11.80 -10.91 -16.92
CA GLY A 141 -11.34 -12.20 -16.42
C GLY A 141 -11.84 -12.55 -15.02
N ASP A 142 -11.74 -13.83 -14.68
CA ASP A 142 -12.34 -14.42 -13.48
C ASP A 142 -11.91 -13.73 -12.18
N LEU A 143 -10.67 -13.27 -12.10
CA LEU A 143 -10.15 -12.58 -10.92
C LEU A 143 -10.84 -11.21 -10.69
N ALA A 144 -11.07 -10.44 -11.76
CA ALA A 144 -11.75 -9.16 -11.66
C ALA A 144 -13.22 -9.35 -11.29
N ASP A 145 -13.87 -10.33 -11.89
CA ASP A 145 -15.29 -10.66 -11.62
C ASP A 145 -15.47 -11.14 -10.18
N LEU A 146 -14.60 -12.02 -9.71
CA LEU A 146 -14.58 -12.46 -8.31
C LEU A 146 -14.35 -11.28 -7.35
N ALA A 147 -13.35 -10.41 -7.64
CA ALA A 147 -13.04 -9.27 -6.79
C ALA A 147 -14.24 -8.32 -6.64
N VAL A 148 -14.97 -8.03 -7.73
CA VAL A 148 -16.16 -7.17 -7.70
C VAL A 148 -17.28 -7.79 -6.86
N GLN A 149 -17.54 -9.10 -7.02
CA GLN A 149 -18.57 -9.80 -6.25
C GLN A 149 -18.20 -9.88 -4.76
N VAL A 150 -16.94 -10.21 -4.45
CA VAL A 150 -16.44 -10.30 -3.08
C VAL A 150 -16.47 -8.94 -2.40
N GLU A 151 -16.07 -7.85 -3.08
CA GLU A 151 -16.17 -6.50 -2.56
C GLU A 151 -17.58 -6.19 -2.06
N GLN A 152 -18.61 -6.43 -2.90
CA GLN A 152 -20.01 -6.15 -2.56
C GLN A 152 -20.45 -6.92 -1.31
N GLU A 153 -20.12 -8.19 -1.22
CA GLU A 153 -20.49 -9.05 -0.10
C GLU A 153 -19.73 -8.69 1.19
N VAL A 154 -18.45 -8.32 1.07
CA VAL A 154 -17.64 -7.88 2.21
C VAL A 154 -18.15 -6.54 2.76
N GLU A 155 -18.42 -5.57 1.89
CA GLU A 155 -18.97 -4.26 2.31
C GLU A 155 -20.33 -4.41 2.97
N ALA A 156 -21.22 -5.23 2.43
CA ALA A 156 -22.51 -5.52 3.02
C ALA A 156 -22.37 -6.18 4.41
N ALA A 157 -21.49 -7.17 4.54
CA ALA A 157 -21.25 -7.84 5.82
C ALA A 157 -20.63 -6.87 6.86
N LEU A 158 -19.72 -6.01 6.44
CA LEU A 158 -19.11 -5.01 7.32
C LEU A 158 -20.12 -3.94 7.75
N ALA A 159 -21.04 -3.53 6.88
CA ALA A 159 -22.12 -2.60 7.23
C ALA A 159 -23.07 -3.20 8.28
N GLU A 160 -23.40 -4.50 8.18
CA GLU A 160 -24.19 -5.20 9.19
C GLU A 160 -23.46 -5.29 10.56
N LEU A 161 -22.16 -5.59 10.55
CA LEU A 161 -21.37 -5.84 11.76
C LEU A 161 -20.85 -4.56 12.42
N LYS A 162 -20.75 -3.47 11.68
CA LYS A 162 -20.22 -2.16 12.13
C LYS A 162 -21.03 -1.00 11.58
N PRO A 163 -22.34 -0.89 11.93
CA PRO A 163 -23.24 0.10 11.34
C PRO A 163 -22.79 1.56 11.55
N ASP A 164 -22.13 1.84 12.67
CA ASP A 164 -21.64 3.19 12.99
C ASP A 164 -20.33 3.56 12.28
N ARG A 165 -19.74 2.60 11.55
CA ARG A 165 -18.45 2.81 10.87
C ARG A 165 -18.44 2.13 9.51
N PRO A 166 -18.92 2.79 8.46
CA PRO A 166 -18.83 2.26 7.09
C PRO A 166 -17.38 1.97 6.70
N LEU A 167 -17.14 0.79 6.13
CA LEU A 167 -15.83 0.35 5.67
C LEU A 167 -15.95 -0.09 4.22
N TYR A 168 -15.30 0.64 3.33
CA TYR A 168 -15.28 0.42 1.89
C TYR A 168 -13.95 -0.15 1.44
N ALA A 169 -13.92 -0.74 0.25
CA ALA A 169 -12.67 -1.17 -0.37
C ALA A 169 -11.70 0.02 -0.50
N ASN A 170 -10.46 -0.19 -0.07
CA ASN A 170 -9.40 0.80 -0.21
C ASN A 170 -8.51 0.48 -1.41
N VAL A 171 -7.54 1.38 -1.71
CA VAL A 171 -6.65 1.23 -2.87
C VAL A 171 -5.97 -0.13 -2.96
N GLU A 172 -5.70 -0.77 -1.84
CA GLU A 172 -4.88 -1.98 -1.75
C GLU A 172 -5.60 -3.22 -2.26
N PHE A 173 -6.94 -3.25 -2.15
CA PHE A 173 -7.76 -4.36 -2.65
C PHE A 173 -7.63 -4.50 -4.17
N TYR A 174 -7.89 -3.44 -4.92
CA TYR A 174 -7.76 -3.48 -6.38
C TYR A 174 -6.32 -3.31 -6.88
N ALA A 175 -5.41 -2.74 -6.09
CA ALA A 175 -3.99 -2.73 -6.42
C ALA A 175 -3.44 -4.15 -6.58
N GLY A 176 -3.79 -5.07 -5.66
CA GLY A 176 -3.42 -6.48 -5.78
C GLY A 176 -3.96 -7.11 -7.06
N VAL A 177 -5.26 -6.88 -7.37
CA VAL A 177 -5.91 -7.41 -8.57
C VAL A 177 -5.23 -6.92 -9.85
N VAL A 178 -5.01 -5.60 -9.98
CA VAL A 178 -4.39 -5.00 -11.18
C VAL A 178 -2.96 -5.49 -11.37
N MET A 179 -2.16 -5.56 -10.31
CA MET A 179 -0.78 -6.07 -10.39
C MET A 179 -0.74 -7.55 -10.79
N GLU A 180 -1.62 -8.40 -10.24
CA GLU A 180 -1.72 -9.81 -10.62
C GLU A 180 -2.12 -9.96 -12.08
N GLN A 181 -3.13 -9.21 -12.55
CA GLN A 181 -3.55 -9.20 -13.95
C GLN A 181 -2.45 -8.72 -14.90
N ALA A 182 -1.57 -7.82 -14.47
CA ALA A 182 -0.43 -7.35 -15.24
C ALA A 182 0.80 -8.27 -15.15
N GLY A 183 0.67 -9.44 -14.55
CA GLY A 183 1.75 -10.43 -14.46
C GLY A 183 2.85 -10.07 -13.46
N VAL A 184 2.64 -9.08 -12.57
CA VAL A 184 3.59 -8.77 -11.52
C VAL A 184 3.56 -9.90 -10.47
N PRO A 185 4.69 -10.56 -10.18
CA PRO A 185 4.72 -11.59 -9.13
C PRO A 185 4.32 -11.01 -7.77
N ARG A 186 3.56 -11.74 -6.97
CA ARG A 186 3.09 -11.26 -5.65
C ARG A 186 4.22 -10.84 -4.71
N SER A 187 5.37 -11.49 -4.78
CA SER A 187 6.57 -11.08 -4.06
C SER A 187 7.10 -9.70 -4.45
N MET A 188 6.68 -9.18 -5.61
CA MET A 188 7.04 -7.87 -6.12
C MET A 188 5.99 -6.78 -5.85
N PHE A 189 4.86 -7.08 -5.22
CA PHE A 189 3.82 -6.07 -4.95
C PHE A 189 4.32 -4.95 -4.04
N THR A 190 4.96 -5.28 -2.92
CA THR A 190 5.58 -4.27 -2.04
C THR A 190 6.69 -3.48 -2.74
N PRO A 191 7.66 -4.10 -3.46
CA PRO A 191 8.61 -3.38 -4.29
C PRO A 191 7.96 -2.47 -5.33
N THR A 192 6.92 -2.92 -6.05
CA THR A 192 6.20 -2.11 -7.03
C THR A 192 5.57 -0.87 -6.39
N PHE A 193 4.94 -1.05 -5.24
CA PHE A 193 4.39 0.07 -4.49
C PHE A 193 5.49 1.02 -3.98
N CYS A 194 6.64 0.49 -3.58
CA CYS A 194 7.80 1.29 -3.19
C CYS A 194 8.31 2.14 -4.35
N VAL A 195 8.42 1.58 -5.56
CA VAL A 195 8.82 2.31 -6.78
C VAL A 195 7.88 3.49 -7.03
N ALA A 196 6.56 3.27 -6.99
CA ALA A 196 5.58 4.35 -7.12
C ALA A 196 5.79 5.44 -6.07
N ARG A 197 5.88 5.07 -4.80
CA ARG A 197 5.93 5.99 -3.67
C ARG A 197 7.24 6.77 -3.56
N ALA A 198 8.33 6.27 -4.14
CA ALA A 198 9.62 6.95 -4.12
C ALA A 198 9.55 8.38 -4.67
N VAL A 199 8.73 8.63 -5.70
CA VAL A 199 8.50 9.97 -6.26
C VAL A 199 7.91 10.91 -5.22
N GLY A 200 6.87 10.46 -4.50
CA GLY A 200 6.24 11.24 -3.44
C GLY A 200 7.18 11.49 -2.26
N TRP A 201 7.99 10.50 -1.87
CA TRP A 201 9.00 10.71 -0.82
C TRP A 201 10.01 11.77 -1.22
N VAL A 202 10.55 11.70 -2.45
CA VAL A 202 11.50 12.72 -2.96
C VAL A 202 10.88 14.11 -2.91
N ALA A 203 9.65 14.27 -3.42
CA ALA A 203 8.95 15.55 -3.38
C ALA A 203 8.79 16.09 -1.93
N ASN A 204 8.38 15.22 -1.02
CA ASN A 204 8.22 15.56 0.40
C ASN A 204 9.54 15.90 1.10
N VAL A 205 10.63 15.20 0.78
CA VAL A 205 11.96 15.48 1.31
C VAL A 205 12.48 16.84 0.80
N LEU A 206 12.31 17.12 -0.49
CA LEU A 206 12.68 18.42 -1.08
C LEU A 206 11.89 19.59 -0.48
N GLU A 207 10.61 19.37 -0.18
CA GLU A 207 9.79 20.36 0.52
C GLU A 207 10.31 20.57 1.96
N GLN A 208 10.55 19.47 2.71
CA GLN A 208 11.03 19.53 4.08
C GLN A 208 12.41 20.18 4.20
N ALA A 209 13.29 19.96 3.24
CA ALA A 209 14.64 20.56 3.23
C ALA A 209 14.63 22.10 3.16
N ARG A 210 13.49 22.71 2.78
CA ARG A 210 13.31 24.18 2.80
C ARG A 210 12.91 24.72 4.17
N ASP A 211 12.44 23.85 5.09
CA ASP A 211 12.11 24.23 6.46
C ASP A 211 13.32 23.96 7.38
N PRO A 212 13.90 24.99 8.01
CA PRO A 212 15.07 24.82 8.88
C PRO A 212 14.75 24.17 10.23
N LYS A 213 13.47 23.86 10.50
CA LYS A 213 13.05 23.32 11.78
C LYS A 213 13.09 21.80 11.80
N ILE A 214 13.78 21.26 12.80
CA ILE A 214 13.75 19.82 13.08
C ILE A 214 12.36 19.40 13.56
N ILE A 215 11.83 18.30 13.00
CA ILE A 215 10.61 17.68 13.48
C ILE A 215 10.93 16.95 14.79
N ARG A 216 10.48 17.55 15.89
CA ARG A 216 10.68 17.01 17.25
C ARG A 216 9.36 17.01 18.00
N PRO A 217 8.67 15.88 18.09
CA PRO A 217 7.45 15.76 18.91
C PRO A 217 7.74 16.04 20.39
N THR A 218 6.80 16.67 21.07
CA THR A 218 6.83 16.82 22.52
C THR A 218 6.24 15.59 23.19
N ALA A 219 6.77 15.20 24.34
CA ALA A 219 6.25 14.10 25.13
C ALA A 219 5.87 14.60 26.52
N ARG A 220 4.77 14.04 27.08
CA ARG A 220 4.39 14.20 28.47
C ARG A 220 4.88 12.99 29.24
N TYR A 221 5.69 13.21 30.24
CA TYR A 221 6.10 12.14 31.15
C TYR A 221 4.91 11.62 31.97
N VAL A 222 4.69 10.32 31.94
CA VAL A 222 3.62 9.63 32.67
C VAL A 222 4.16 8.54 33.61
N GLY A 223 5.47 8.51 33.82
CA GLY A 223 6.13 7.58 34.72
C GLY A 223 6.02 7.99 36.19
N PRO A 224 6.66 7.24 37.08
CA PRO A 224 6.67 7.53 38.51
C PRO A 224 7.28 8.89 38.83
N PRO A 225 6.82 9.60 39.87
CA PRO A 225 7.39 10.90 40.24
C PRO A 225 8.88 10.76 40.61
N ALA A 226 9.63 11.81 40.28
CA ALA A 226 11.05 11.95 40.66
C ALA A 226 11.17 12.64 42.04
N PRO A 227 12.30 12.44 42.80
CA PRO A 227 13.39 11.53 42.50
C PRO A 227 13.07 10.09 42.88
N ARG A 228 13.62 9.11 42.18
CA ARG A 228 13.60 7.71 42.59
C ARG A 228 15.02 7.25 42.94
N PRO A 229 15.22 6.52 44.07
CA PRO A 229 16.53 5.95 44.36
C PRO A 229 16.91 4.92 43.29
N VAL A 230 18.18 4.98 42.86
CA VAL A 230 18.73 3.95 41.97
C VAL A 230 18.76 2.62 42.74
N PRO A 231 18.23 1.52 42.18
CA PRO A 231 18.37 0.22 42.82
C PRO A 231 19.85 -0.09 43.05
N VAL A 232 20.24 -0.28 44.30
CA VAL A 232 21.59 -0.77 44.64
C VAL A 232 21.58 -2.26 44.30
N ARG A 233 22.52 -2.70 43.45
CA ARG A 233 22.72 -4.13 43.16
C ARG A 233 23.43 -4.82 44.30
#